data_086a64104000562e9cc3d167e6e3bb1a
#
_entry.id   086a64104000562e9cc3d167e6e3bb1a
#
_cell.length_a   1.000
_cell.length_b   1.000
_cell.length_c   1.000
_cell.angle_alpha   90.00
_cell.angle_beta   90.00
_cell.angle_gamma   90.00
#
_symmetry.space_group_name_H-M   'P 1'
#
loop_
_entity.id
_entity.type
_entity.pdbx_description
1 polymer ?
#
loop_
_entity_poly.entity_id
_entity_poly.type
_entity_poly.pdbx_seq_one_letter_code
_entity_poly.pdbx_strand_id
1 'polypeptide(L)'
;VAAGKVPSIYALALLIIIPARPLILKLLSLSGYGELLTLLGLALAIGAAEVSELVGLKGDLGALLMGALLAGKDKTKALATNLIQLKDLFLVGFFLSIGLGGWPPALLIGVAIVLGLASVAKPLLYFFLMTRLHTAPRQAVLASSVLSSHSEFGLIVISIAAGLGWVAPVWSSTLSIALAISFLLAAPMSKASHSFYRKHRDQLLAHRSVQLLDTYERTDNINTVILGMGRVGTGAYE
;
A
#
# COMPACT_ATOMS: atom_id res chain seq x y z
N VAL A 1 2.54 24.41 -21.01
CA VAL A 1 1.61 24.87 -19.96
C VAL A 1 0.36 24.03 -20.11
N ALA A 2 0.26 22.89 -19.40
CA ALA A 2 -1.01 22.21 -19.28
C ALA A 2 -1.90 23.13 -18.45
N ALA A 3 -2.79 23.84 -19.13
CA ALA A 3 -3.87 24.55 -18.49
C ALA A 3 -4.58 23.54 -17.59
N GLY A 4 -4.51 23.76 -16.28
CA GLY A 4 -5.24 22.94 -15.33
C GLY A 4 -6.71 22.99 -15.73
N LYS A 5 -7.21 21.91 -16.33
CA LYS A 5 -8.65 21.79 -16.56
C LYS A 5 -9.28 21.86 -15.19
N VAL A 6 -9.99 22.96 -14.93
CA VAL A 6 -10.82 23.07 -13.73
C VAL A 6 -11.77 21.87 -13.78
N PRO A 7 -11.85 21.08 -12.70
CA PRO A 7 -12.76 19.94 -12.68
C PRO A 7 -14.14 20.44 -13.09
N SER A 8 -14.64 19.90 -14.19
CA SER A 8 -15.93 20.28 -14.74
C SER A 8 -17.02 19.95 -13.71
N ILE A 9 -18.12 20.71 -13.73
CA ILE A 9 -19.32 20.39 -12.95
C ILE A 9 -19.79 18.95 -13.19
N TYR A 10 -19.40 18.35 -14.32
CA TYR A 10 -19.58 16.94 -14.66
C TYR A 10 -18.75 16.00 -13.77
N ALA A 11 -17.73 16.47 -13.03
CA ALA A 11 -17.03 15.66 -12.04
C ALA A 11 -17.99 15.20 -10.90
N LEU A 12 -19.05 15.98 -10.64
CA LEU A 12 -20.13 15.55 -9.76
C LEU A 12 -20.89 14.33 -10.32
N ALA A 13 -20.84 14.10 -11.64
CA ALA A 13 -21.43 12.92 -12.26
C ALA A 13 -20.75 11.61 -11.82
N LEU A 14 -19.51 11.64 -11.30
CA LEU A 14 -18.88 10.48 -10.68
C LEU A 14 -19.65 10.02 -9.43
N LEU A 15 -20.39 10.91 -8.76
CA LEU A 15 -21.28 10.51 -7.67
C LEU A 15 -22.45 9.63 -8.15
N ILE A 16 -22.79 9.70 -9.46
CA ILE A 16 -23.81 8.84 -10.09
C ILE A 16 -23.31 7.38 -10.16
N ILE A 17 -22.02 7.15 -10.08
CA ILE A 17 -21.45 5.78 -10.03
C ILE A 17 -21.82 5.07 -8.72
N ILE A 18 -22.11 5.82 -7.64
CA ILE A 18 -22.52 5.25 -6.35
C ILE A 18 -23.82 4.42 -6.48
N PRO A 19 -24.91 4.89 -7.09
CA PRO A 19 -26.11 4.08 -7.30
C PRO A 19 -25.90 2.92 -8.30
N ALA A 20 -24.87 2.93 -9.14
CA ALA A 20 -24.51 1.82 -10.01
C ALA A 20 -23.83 0.65 -9.24
N ARG A 21 -23.44 0.85 -7.98
CA ARG A 21 -22.80 -0.16 -7.13
C ARG A 21 -23.54 -1.53 -7.13
N PRO A 22 -24.85 -1.63 -6.94
CA PRO A 22 -25.54 -2.93 -6.93
C PRO A 22 -25.44 -3.67 -8.27
N LEU A 23 -25.45 -2.94 -9.39
CA LEU A 23 -25.28 -3.52 -10.73
C LEU A 23 -23.86 -4.05 -10.91
N ILE A 24 -22.85 -3.27 -10.52
CA ILE A 24 -21.44 -3.65 -10.59
C ILE A 24 -21.16 -4.87 -9.70
N LEU A 25 -21.70 -4.91 -8.48
CA LEU A 25 -21.60 -6.06 -7.57
C LEU A 25 -22.31 -7.30 -8.13
N LYS A 26 -23.42 -7.13 -8.84
CA LYS A 26 -24.12 -8.22 -9.53
C LYS A 26 -23.27 -8.77 -10.66
N LEU A 27 -22.65 -7.92 -11.49
CA LEU A 27 -21.70 -8.34 -12.52
C LEU A 27 -20.52 -9.11 -11.90
N LEU A 28 -19.96 -8.60 -10.80
CA LEU A 28 -18.90 -9.28 -10.08
C LEU A 28 -19.36 -10.64 -9.52
N SER A 29 -20.62 -10.74 -9.10
CA SER A 29 -21.18 -12.02 -8.63
C SER A 29 -21.33 -13.07 -9.72
N LEU A 30 -21.57 -12.65 -10.95
CA LEU A 30 -21.73 -13.52 -12.11
C LEU A 30 -20.39 -13.99 -12.71
N SER A 31 -19.29 -13.25 -12.50
CA SER A 31 -18.00 -13.57 -13.11
C SER A 31 -17.29 -14.82 -12.55
N GLY A 32 -17.88 -15.49 -11.53
CA GLY A 32 -17.23 -16.66 -10.92
C GLY A 32 -15.98 -16.29 -10.11
N TYR A 33 -15.00 -17.19 -10.08
CA TYR A 33 -13.67 -16.99 -9.45
C TYR A 33 -12.59 -17.26 -10.50
N GLY A 34 -11.38 -16.70 -10.28
CA GLY A 34 -10.23 -16.93 -11.15
C GLY A 34 -10.02 -15.84 -12.19
N GLU A 35 -9.69 -16.24 -13.41
CA GLU A 35 -9.22 -15.33 -14.46
C GLU A 35 -10.29 -14.33 -14.90
N LEU A 36 -11.53 -14.78 -15.07
CA LEU A 36 -12.64 -13.94 -15.48
C LEU A 36 -12.94 -12.83 -14.46
N LEU A 37 -12.81 -13.16 -13.16
CA LEU A 37 -12.95 -12.17 -12.08
C LEU A 37 -11.85 -11.10 -12.17
N THR A 38 -10.61 -11.51 -12.46
CA THR A 38 -9.47 -10.60 -12.60
C THR A 38 -9.62 -9.70 -13.82
N LEU A 39 -10.01 -10.26 -14.97
CA LEU A 39 -10.26 -9.49 -16.19
C LEU A 39 -11.41 -8.49 -16.01
N LEU A 40 -12.49 -8.91 -15.37
CA LEU A 40 -13.60 -8.00 -15.07
C LEU A 40 -13.16 -6.86 -14.13
N GLY A 41 -12.39 -7.17 -13.08
CA GLY A 41 -11.87 -6.16 -12.17
C GLY A 41 -10.95 -5.15 -12.87
N LEU A 42 -10.08 -5.63 -13.77
CA LEU A 42 -9.22 -4.78 -14.59
C LEU A 42 -10.04 -3.91 -15.54
N ALA A 43 -11.02 -4.49 -16.24
CA ALA A 43 -11.91 -3.75 -17.12
C ALA A 43 -12.71 -2.67 -16.39
N LEU A 44 -13.19 -2.96 -15.19
CA LEU A 44 -13.90 -1.98 -14.35
C LEU A 44 -12.96 -0.85 -13.89
N ALA A 45 -11.71 -1.17 -13.52
CA ALA A 45 -10.73 -0.16 -13.11
C ALA A 45 -10.35 0.76 -14.28
N ILE A 46 -10.05 0.20 -15.45
CA ILE A 46 -9.71 0.96 -16.66
C ILE A 46 -10.92 1.77 -17.13
N GLY A 47 -12.10 1.16 -17.19
CA GLY A 47 -13.32 1.88 -17.59
C GLY A 47 -13.65 3.05 -16.66
N ALA A 48 -13.45 2.88 -15.35
CA ALA A 48 -13.63 4.00 -14.40
C ALA A 48 -12.56 5.08 -14.55
N ALA A 49 -11.32 4.70 -14.90
CA ALA A 49 -10.25 5.64 -15.20
C ALA A 49 -10.60 6.50 -16.42
N GLU A 50 -11.02 5.86 -17.52
CA GLU A 50 -11.45 6.54 -18.75
C GLU A 50 -12.63 7.50 -18.49
N VAL A 51 -13.66 7.04 -17.79
CA VAL A 51 -14.81 7.89 -17.42
C VAL A 51 -14.36 9.11 -16.59
N SER A 52 -13.38 8.90 -15.68
CA SER A 52 -12.81 9.98 -14.88
C SER A 52 -12.10 11.02 -15.75
N GLU A 53 -11.34 10.58 -16.76
CA GLU A 53 -10.63 11.47 -17.68
C GLU A 53 -11.60 12.27 -18.58
N LEU A 54 -12.68 11.64 -19.02
CA LEU A 54 -13.72 12.32 -19.81
C LEU A 54 -14.36 13.49 -19.06
N VAL A 55 -14.48 13.40 -17.73
CA VAL A 55 -15.01 14.48 -16.88
C VAL A 55 -13.93 15.47 -16.39
N GLY A 56 -12.69 15.34 -16.88
CA GLY A 56 -11.58 16.24 -16.57
C GLY A 56 -10.84 15.94 -15.26
N LEU A 57 -11.07 14.77 -14.68
CA LEU A 57 -10.31 14.26 -13.53
C LEU A 57 -9.21 13.31 -13.99
N LYS A 58 -8.24 13.02 -13.11
CA LYS A 58 -7.21 12.01 -13.39
C LYS A 58 -7.81 10.60 -13.35
N GLY A 59 -7.41 9.73 -14.27
CA GLY A 59 -7.85 8.36 -14.35
C GLY A 59 -7.63 7.56 -13.07
N ASP A 60 -6.53 7.83 -12.37
CA ASP A 60 -6.20 7.20 -11.08
C ASP A 60 -7.32 7.35 -10.04
N LEU A 61 -7.98 8.52 -10.02
CA LEU A 61 -9.11 8.76 -9.10
C LEU A 61 -10.32 7.90 -9.45
N GLY A 62 -10.59 7.70 -10.75
CA GLY A 62 -11.67 6.83 -11.20
C GLY A 62 -11.45 5.38 -10.79
N ALA A 63 -10.24 4.86 -11.03
CA ALA A 63 -9.87 3.51 -10.61
C ALA A 63 -9.94 3.32 -9.08
N LEU A 64 -9.49 4.33 -8.31
CA LEU A 64 -9.58 4.31 -6.85
C LEU A 64 -11.03 4.29 -6.36
N LEU A 65 -11.89 5.12 -6.93
CA LEU A 65 -13.32 5.14 -6.61
C LEU A 65 -13.98 3.80 -6.93
N MET A 66 -13.65 3.20 -8.07
CA MET A 66 -14.16 1.86 -8.43
C MET A 66 -13.74 0.82 -7.39
N GLY A 67 -12.47 0.81 -6.97
CA GLY A 67 -11.98 -0.07 -5.92
C GLY A 67 -12.72 0.12 -4.59
N ALA A 68 -12.98 1.36 -4.19
CA ALA A 68 -13.74 1.69 -2.98
C ALA A 68 -15.20 1.23 -3.07
N LEU A 69 -15.85 1.36 -4.23
CA LEU A 69 -17.22 0.89 -4.46
C LEU A 69 -17.36 -0.63 -4.39
N LEU A 70 -16.33 -1.35 -4.83
CA LEU A 70 -16.29 -2.81 -4.77
C LEU A 70 -16.01 -3.34 -3.36
N ALA A 71 -15.50 -2.53 -2.44
CA ALA A 71 -15.09 -2.99 -1.12
C ALA A 71 -16.20 -3.64 -0.31
N GLY A 72 -15.83 -4.59 0.56
CA GLY A 72 -16.74 -5.19 1.57
C GLY A 72 -17.38 -6.53 1.19
N LYS A 73 -17.01 -7.15 0.07
CA LYS A 73 -17.49 -8.49 -0.33
C LYS A 73 -16.31 -9.49 -0.41
N ASP A 74 -16.58 -10.76 -0.17
CA ASP A 74 -15.54 -11.80 -0.20
C ASP A 74 -14.95 -11.99 -1.59
N LYS A 75 -15.74 -11.89 -2.65
CA LYS A 75 -15.23 -11.88 -4.04
C LYS A 75 -14.27 -10.73 -4.31
N THR A 76 -14.50 -9.57 -3.70
CA THR A 76 -13.60 -8.41 -3.84
C THR A 76 -12.25 -8.67 -3.18
N LYS A 77 -12.21 -9.44 -2.09
CA LYS A 77 -10.93 -9.85 -1.48
C LYS A 77 -10.13 -10.76 -2.42
N ALA A 78 -10.79 -11.72 -3.05
CA ALA A 78 -10.16 -12.59 -4.05
C ALA A 78 -9.65 -11.77 -5.25
N LEU A 79 -10.48 -10.84 -5.76
CA LEU A 79 -10.08 -9.91 -6.81
C LEU A 79 -8.87 -9.07 -6.41
N ALA A 80 -8.86 -8.50 -5.21
CA ALA A 80 -7.74 -7.71 -4.71
C ALA A 80 -6.44 -8.53 -4.67
N THR A 81 -6.50 -9.79 -4.21
CA THR A 81 -5.35 -10.70 -4.20
C THR A 81 -4.79 -10.93 -5.60
N ASN A 82 -5.66 -11.18 -6.58
CA ASN A 82 -5.26 -11.40 -7.97
C ASN A 82 -4.66 -10.13 -8.60
N LEU A 83 -5.27 -8.96 -8.34
CA LEU A 83 -4.79 -7.69 -8.86
C LEU A 83 -3.45 -7.26 -8.24
N ILE A 84 -3.17 -7.63 -6.98
CA ILE A 84 -1.85 -7.40 -6.37
C ILE A 84 -0.77 -8.16 -7.13
N GLN A 85 -1.00 -9.43 -7.48
CA GLN A 85 -0.05 -10.21 -8.26
C GLN A 85 0.18 -9.61 -9.65
N LEU A 86 -0.88 -9.14 -10.29
CA LEU A 86 -0.79 -8.46 -11.58
C LEU A 86 -0.04 -7.13 -11.48
N LYS A 87 -0.30 -6.35 -10.43
CA LYS A 87 0.44 -5.12 -10.12
C LYS A 87 1.94 -5.39 -10.02
N ASP A 88 2.34 -6.44 -9.33
CA ASP A 88 3.75 -6.77 -9.15
C ASP A 88 4.44 -7.10 -10.50
N LEU A 89 3.73 -7.76 -11.40
CA LEU A 89 4.22 -8.00 -12.77
C LEU A 89 4.40 -6.70 -13.55
N PHE A 90 3.42 -5.80 -13.50
CA PHE A 90 3.53 -4.49 -14.14
C PHE A 90 4.63 -3.62 -13.54
N LEU A 91 4.84 -3.73 -12.23
CA LEU A 91 5.91 -3.01 -11.54
C LEU A 91 7.29 -3.45 -12.07
N VAL A 92 7.51 -4.75 -12.27
CA VAL A 92 8.75 -5.26 -12.88
C VAL A 92 8.93 -4.71 -14.30
N GLY A 93 7.89 -4.74 -15.14
CA GLY A 93 7.92 -4.17 -16.49
C GLY A 93 8.22 -2.67 -16.48
N PHE A 94 7.65 -1.92 -15.54
CA PHE A 94 7.89 -0.49 -15.36
C PHE A 94 9.35 -0.20 -14.97
N PHE A 95 9.93 -0.92 -14.01
CA PHE A 95 11.34 -0.78 -13.67
C PHE A 95 12.27 -1.13 -14.83
N LEU A 96 11.93 -2.18 -15.58
CA LEU A 96 12.68 -2.58 -16.77
C LEU A 96 12.65 -1.47 -17.83
N SER A 97 11.48 -0.89 -18.08
CA SER A 97 11.31 0.22 -19.02
C SER A 97 12.18 1.44 -18.66
N ILE A 98 12.21 1.81 -17.36
CA ILE A 98 13.08 2.91 -16.92
C ILE A 98 14.56 2.53 -17.04
N GLY A 99 14.92 1.28 -16.70
CA GLY A 99 16.31 0.81 -16.83
C GLY A 99 16.84 0.79 -18.26
N LEU A 100 15.97 0.48 -19.22
CA LEU A 100 16.30 0.53 -20.65
C LEU A 100 16.44 1.96 -21.20
N GLY A 101 15.89 2.96 -20.50
CA GLY A 101 16.00 4.38 -20.84
C GLY A 101 17.39 4.98 -20.66
N GLY A 102 18.34 4.21 -20.13
CA GLY A 102 19.74 4.59 -19.94
C GLY A 102 20.12 4.83 -18.49
N TRP A 103 21.43 4.76 -18.24
CA TRP A 103 21.99 4.96 -16.90
C TRP A 103 22.17 6.44 -16.59
N PRO A 104 21.86 6.90 -15.39
CA PRO A 104 22.18 8.25 -14.98
C PRO A 104 23.70 8.44 -14.86
N PRO A 105 24.22 9.69 -14.92
CA PRO A 105 25.62 9.99 -14.67
C PRO A 105 26.11 9.44 -13.32
N ALA A 106 27.40 9.12 -13.22
CA ALA A 106 28.00 8.49 -12.04
C ALA A 106 27.71 9.24 -10.73
N LEU A 107 27.68 10.58 -10.76
CA LEU A 107 27.31 11.40 -9.61
C LEU A 107 25.89 11.10 -9.13
N LEU A 108 24.94 10.97 -10.05
CA LEU A 108 23.54 10.69 -9.72
C LEU A 108 23.31 9.23 -9.29
N ILE A 109 24.16 8.30 -9.73
CA ILE A 109 24.20 6.95 -9.16
C ILE A 109 24.60 7.01 -7.68
N GLY A 110 25.61 7.81 -7.33
CA GLY A 110 25.98 8.06 -5.94
C GLY A 110 24.81 8.63 -5.12
N VAL A 111 24.08 9.59 -5.66
CA VAL A 111 22.86 10.14 -5.03
C VAL A 111 21.79 9.04 -4.85
N ALA A 112 21.56 8.22 -5.87
CA ALA A 112 20.61 7.12 -5.80
C ALA A 112 20.94 6.10 -4.69
N ILE A 113 22.23 5.76 -4.54
CA ILE A 113 22.72 4.88 -3.48
C ILE A 113 22.46 5.51 -2.10
N VAL A 114 22.81 6.78 -1.91
CA VAL A 114 22.57 7.48 -0.64
C VAL A 114 21.11 7.54 -0.30
N LEU A 115 20.25 7.88 -1.26
CA LEU A 115 18.79 7.90 -1.08
C LEU A 115 18.25 6.50 -0.76
N GLY A 116 18.71 5.46 -1.47
CA GLY A 116 18.32 4.08 -1.21
C GLY A 116 18.74 3.63 0.19
N LEU A 117 19.96 3.92 0.62
CA LEU A 117 20.46 3.60 1.96
C LEU A 117 19.76 4.40 3.06
N ALA A 118 19.28 5.60 2.78
CA ALA A 118 18.46 6.38 3.72
C ALA A 118 17.18 5.64 4.16
N SER A 119 16.71 4.67 3.36
CA SER A 119 15.60 3.80 3.77
C SER A 119 15.89 3.00 5.04
N VAL A 120 17.16 2.70 5.34
CA VAL A 120 17.57 1.99 6.57
C VAL A 120 17.40 2.87 7.82
N ALA A 121 17.49 4.18 7.68
CA ALA A 121 17.29 5.12 8.80
C ALA A 121 15.80 5.37 9.10
N LYS A 122 14.92 5.20 8.12
CA LYS A 122 13.47 5.44 8.28
C LYS A 122 12.82 4.63 9.41
N PRO A 123 13.11 3.32 9.61
CA PRO A 123 12.53 2.56 10.70
C PRO A 123 12.80 3.15 12.08
N LEU A 124 13.96 3.74 12.30
CA LEU A 124 14.29 4.40 13.57
C LEU A 124 13.39 5.63 13.79
N LEU A 125 13.20 6.43 12.74
CA LEU A 125 12.32 7.59 12.80
C LEU A 125 10.86 7.19 13.02
N TYR A 126 10.36 6.22 12.26
CA TYR A 126 8.99 5.72 12.42
C TYR A 126 8.77 5.03 13.77
N PHE A 127 9.74 4.25 14.24
CA PHE A 127 9.66 3.64 15.56
C PHE A 127 9.54 4.71 16.67
N PHE A 128 10.41 5.73 16.61
CA PHE A 128 10.34 6.84 17.57
C PHE A 128 9.00 7.57 17.50
N LEU A 129 8.51 7.86 16.30
CA LEU A 129 7.22 8.53 16.11
C LEU A 129 6.06 7.69 16.67
N MET A 130 6.03 6.39 16.35
CA MET A 130 4.96 5.48 16.79
C MET A 130 4.97 5.28 18.30
N THR A 131 6.15 5.16 18.90
CA THR A 131 6.24 5.08 20.38
C THR A 131 5.80 6.38 21.05
N ARG A 132 6.06 7.54 20.43
CA ARG A 132 5.55 8.84 20.87
C ARG A 132 4.02 8.93 20.77
N LEU A 133 3.43 8.28 19.76
CA LEU A 133 1.98 8.17 19.54
C LEU A 133 1.35 7.03 20.36
N HIS A 134 2.05 6.50 21.36
CA HIS A 134 1.57 5.46 22.29
C HIS A 134 1.25 4.11 21.60
N THR A 135 1.82 3.81 20.44
CA THR A 135 1.67 2.50 19.81
C THR A 135 2.44 1.43 20.59
N ALA A 136 1.87 0.23 20.71
CA ALA A 136 2.54 -0.88 21.38
C ALA A 136 3.91 -1.18 20.75
N PRO A 137 5.00 -1.42 21.53
CA PRO A 137 6.36 -1.57 21.00
C PRO A 137 6.51 -2.62 19.91
N ARG A 138 5.78 -3.74 20.02
CA ARG A 138 5.75 -4.78 18.97
C ARG A 138 5.21 -4.24 17.66
N GLN A 139 4.08 -3.55 17.71
CA GLN A 139 3.44 -2.96 16.52
C GLN A 139 4.33 -1.86 15.94
N ALA A 140 4.94 -1.03 16.77
CA ALA A 140 5.85 0.02 16.35
C ALA A 140 7.07 -0.54 15.60
N VAL A 141 7.72 -1.61 16.09
CA VAL A 141 8.85 -2.26 15.42
C VAL A 141 8.43 -2.87 14.08
N LEU A 142 7.32 -3.61 14.04
CA LEU A 142 6.87 -4.28 12.82
C LEU A 142 6.41 -3.26 11.76
N ALA A 143 5.60 -2.30 12.15
CA ALA A 143 5.09 -1.29 11.24
C ALA A 143 6.21 -0.37 10.71
N SER A 144 7.17 0.04 11.55
CA SER A 144 8.30 0.85 11.11
C SER A 144 9.17 0.13 10.09
N SER A 145 9.34 -1.19 10.21
CA SER A 145 10.09 -2.00 9.24
C SER A 145 9.38 -2.08 7.90
N VAL A 146 8.06 -2.22 7.88
CA VAL A 146 7.26 -2.25 6.65
C VAL A 146 7.23 -0.89 5.97
N LEU A 147 7.13 0.20 6.74
CA LEU A 147 7.10 1.58 6.22
C LEU A 147 8.47 2.11 5.80
N SER A 148 9.55 1.32 5.95
CA SER A 148 10.91 1.76 5.64
C SER A 148 11.17 1.92 4.14
N SER A 149 10.50 1.14 3.29
CA SER A 149 10.67 1.21 1.84
C SER A 149 10.21 2.55 1.28
N HIS A 150 10.78 2.93 0.14
CA HIS A 150 10.28 4.06 -0.62
C HIS A 150 8.99 3.68 -1.33
N SER A 151 8.11 4.66 -1.54
CA SER A 151 6.86 4.43 -2.26
C SER A 151 7.07 4.41 -3.76
N GLU A 152 6.50 3.41 -4.44
CA GLU A 152 6.45 3.32 -5.90
C GLU A 152 5.70 4.50 -6.53
N PHE A 153 4.75 5.09 -5.81
CA PHE A 153 4.05 6.30 -6.25
C PHE A 153 4.99 7.50 -6.46
N GLY A 154 6.12 7.55 -5.74
CA GLY A 154 7.15 8.56 -5.95
C GLY A 154 7.71 8.53 -7.37
N LEU A 155 7.86 7.34 -7.98
CA LEU A 155 8.30 7.23 -9.38
C LEU A 155 7.23 7.69 -10.37
N ILE A 156 5.97 7.44 -10.11
CA ILE A 156 4.88 7.93 -10.94
C ILE A 156 4.89 9.46 -10.94
N VAL A 157 5.00 10.06 -9.76
CA VAL A 157 5.03 11.52 -9.61
C VAL A 157 6.24 12.13 -10.34
N ILE A 158 7.44 11.57 -10.17
CA ILE A 158 8.64 12.12 -10.83
C ILE A 158 8.59 11.92 -12.36
N SER A 159 8.02 10.81 -12.84
CA SER A 159 7.86 10.54 -14.26
C SER A 159 6.89 11.55 -14.90
N ILE A 160 5.78 11.86 -14.23
CA ILE A 160 4.84 12.91 -14.66
C ILE A 160 5.54 14.29 -14.65
N ALA A 161 6.26 14.63 -13.58
CA ALA A 161 6.98 15.89 -13.47
C ALA A 161 8.07 16.05 -14.55
N ALA A 162 8.75 14.95 -14.89
CA ALA A 162 9.72 14.92 -16.00
C ALA A 162 9.02 15.10 -17.36
N GLY A 163 7.88 14.46 -17.58
CA GLY A 163 7.09 14.62 -18.80
C GLY A 163 6.53 16.05 -18.98
N LEU A 164 6.27 16.75 -17.88
CA LEU A 164 5.87 18.18 -17.88
C LEU A 164 7.04 19.16 -17.98
N GLY A 165 8.28 18.65 -18.02
CA GLY A 165 9.50 19.49 -18.06
C GLY A 165 9.83 20.20 -16.74
N TRP A 166 9.21 19.84 -15.64
CA TRP A 166 9.50 20.43 -14.31
C TRP A 166 10.80 19.92 -13.71
N VAL A 167 11.18 18.71 -14.08
CA VAL A 167 12.38 18.03 -13.59
C VAL A 167 13.06 17.37 -14.77
N ALA A 168 14.38 17.32 -14.77
CA ALA A 168 15.14 16.64 -15.83
C ALA A 168 14.80 15.13 -15.83
N PRO A 169 14.62 14.49 -17.01
CA PRO A 169 14.24 13.07 -17.13
C PRO A 169 15.18 12.10 -16.39
N VAL A 170 16.46 12.47 -16.26
CA VAL A 170 17.46 11.68 -15.54
C VAL A 170 17.11 11.38 -14.08
N TRP A 171 16.27 12.21 -13.45
CA TRP A 171 15.80 11.96 -12.08
C TRP A 171 14.88 10.74 -11.97
N SER A 172 14.15 10.40 -13.04
CA SER A 172 13.34 9.18 -13.07
C SER A 172 14.22 7.93 -12.94
N SER A 173 15.31 7.84 -13.69
CA SER A 173 16.27 6.74 -13.59
C SER A 173 17.00 6.73 -12.24
N THR A 174 17.37 7.89 -11.72
CA THR A 174 18.04 8.04 -10.42
C THR A 174 17.17 7.53 -9.28
N LEU A 175 15.92 7.97 -9.21
CA LEU A 175 14.98 7.56 -8.17
C LEU A 175 14.54 6.10 -8.32
N SER A 176 14.50 5.58 -9.56
CA SER A 176 14.24 4.16 -9.81
C SER A 176 15.31 3.27 -9.18
N ILE A 177 16.58 3.63 -9.31
CA ILE A 177 17.70 2.93 -8.67
C ILE A 177 17.59 3.02 -7.14
N ALA A 178 17.32 4.22 -6.61
CA ALA A 178 17.13 4.41 -5.17
C ALA A 178 15.99 3.56 -4.61
N LEU A 179 14.87 3.47 -5.34
CA LEU A 179 13.71 2.66 -4.98
C LEU A 179 14.05 1.16 -5.02
N ALA A 180 14.75 0.69 -6.06
CA ALA A 180 15.19 -0.71 -6.17
C ALA A 180 16.08 -1.11 -4.98
N ILE A 181 17.06 -0.25 -4.62
CA ILE A 181 17.90 -0.45 -3.43
C ILE A 181 17.04 -0.50 -2.16
N SER A 182 16.10 0.42 -2.02
CA SER A 182 15.17 0.47 -0.87
C SER A 182 14.36 -0.84 -0.72
N PHE A 183 13.84 -1.39 -1.81
CA PHE A 183 13.10 -2.68 -1.78
C PHE A 183 14.02 -3.85 -1.44
N LEU A 184 15.23 -3.88 -2.01
CA LEU A 184 16.20 -4.92 -1.71
C LEU A 184 16.57 -4.93 -0.22
N LEU A 185 16.64 -3.77 0.42
CA LEU A 185 16.94 -3.62 1.84
C LEU A 185 15.70 -3.87 2.74
N ALA A 186 14.51 -3.49 2.30
CA ALA A 186 13.28 -3.63 3.08
C ALA A 186 12.91 -5.10 3.33
N ALA A 187 13.13 -5.99 2.38
CA ALA A 187 12.77 -7.41 2.50
C ALA A 187 13.51 -8.13 3.67
N PRO A 188 14.83 -8.06 3.79
CA PRO A 188 15.54 -8.64 4.94
C PRO A 188 15.23 -7.90 6.25
N MET A 189 15.04 -6.58 6.22
CA MET A 189 14.68 -5.80 7.40
C MET A 189 13.34 -6.21 7.99
N SER A 190 12.34 -6.42 7.15
CA SER A 190 11.02 -6.89 7.57
C SER A 190 11.10 -8.28 8.21
N LYS A 191 11.88 -9.19 7.64
CA LYS A 191 12.11 -10.53 8.25
C LYS A 191 12.87 -10.42 9.58
N ALA A 192 13.87 -9.56 9.65
CA ALA A 192 14.69 -9.36 10.85
C ALA A 192 13.91 -8.69 11.99
N SER A 193 12.86 -7.90 11.70
CA SER A 193 12.10 -7.16 12.71
C SER A 193 11.48 -8.06 13.79
N HIS A 194 10.99 -9.24 13.41
CA HIS A 194 10.43 -10.21 14.35
C HIS A 194 11.50 -10.76 15.32
N SER A 195 12.70 -11.08 14.81
CA SER A 195 13.82 -11.57 15.63
C SER A 195 14.38 -10.45 16.51
N PHE A 196 14.47 -9.24 15.96
CA PHE A 196 14.91 -8.06 16.68
C PHE A 196 13.98 -7.76 17.86
N TYR A 197 12.66 -7.75 17.64
CA TYR A 197 11.70 -7.56 18.73
C TYR A 197 11.84 -8.65 19.81
N ARG A 198 11.95 -9.93 19.44
CA ARG A 198 12.12 -11.01 20.43
C ARG A 198 13.37 -10.84 21.29
N LYS A 199 14.48 -10.42 20.67
CA LYS A 199 15.76 -10.24 21.35
C LYS A 199 15.77 -9.04 22.30
N HIS A 200 15.09 -7.95 21.95
CA HIS A 200 15.11 -6.70 22.72
C HIS A 200 13.77 -6.40 23.41
N ARG A 201 12.90 -7.40 23.55
CA ARG A 201 11.55 -7.27 24.10
C ARG A 201 11.54 -6.53 25.42
N ASP A 202 12.36 -6.92 26.38
CA ASP A 202 12.35 -6.38 27.73
C ASP A 202 12.82 -4.92 27.77
N GLN A 203 13.81 -4.56 26.96
CA GLN A 203 14.25 -3.17 26.79
C GLN A 203 13.19 -2.30 26.14
N LEU A 204 12.51 -2.82 25.12
CA LEU A 204 11.44 -2.10 24.40
C LEU A 204 10.19 -1.91 25.28
N LEU A 205 9.89 -2.86 26.15
CA LEU A 205 8.80 -2.77 27.12
C LEU A 205 9.10 -1.78 28.25
N ALA A 206 10.37 -1.64 28.65
CA ALA A 206 10.78 -0.65 29.67
C ALA A 206 10.54 0.81 29.21
N HIS A 207 10.53 1.08 27.90
CA HIS A 207 10.21 2.40 27.31
C HIS A 207 8.71 2.60 27.03
N ARG A 208 7.87 1.70 27.52
CA ARG A 208 6.43 1.76 27.36
C ARG A 208 5.86 2.93 28.15
N SER A 209 5.19 3.87 27.50
CA SER A 209 4.35 4.85 28.18
C SER A 209 3.18 4.12 28.85
N VAL A 210 3.02 4.35 30.14
CA VAL A 210 2.10 3.64 31.06
C VAL A 210 0.62 3.70 30.64
N GLN A 211 0.25 4.54 29.70
CA GLN A 211 -1.14 4.83 29.31
C GLN A 211 -1.76 3.88 28.28
N LEU A 212 -0.99 3.01 27.65
CA LEU A 212 -1.51 1.91 26.85
C LEU A 212 -1.33 0.60 27.61
N LEU A 213 -1.96 0.51 28.73
CA LEU A 213 -2.53 -0.75 29.14
C LEU A 213 -3.56 -1.09 28.04
N ASP A 214 -3.19 -2.00 27.11
CA ASP A 214 -4.20 -2.85 26.52
C ASP A 214 -5.13 -3.21 27.68
N THR A 215 -6.35 -2.84 27.59
CA THR A 215 -7.43 -3.34 28.44
C THR A 215 -7.65 -4.81 28.07
N TYR A 216 -6.59 -5.60 28.14
CA TYR A 216 -6.74 -7.03 28.35
C TYR A 216 -7.16 -7.12 29.81
N GLU A 217 -8.43 -7.41 30.01
CA GLU A 217 -8.89 -7.82 31.33
C GLU A 217 -7.87 -8.80 31.88
N ARG A 218 -7.31 -8.48 33.04
CA ARG A 218 -6.41 -9.41 33.73
C ARG A 218 -7.21 -10.67 34.00
N THR A 219 -6.84 -11.71 33.32
CA THR A 219 -7.46 -13.04 33.45
C THR A 219 -6.90 -13.81 34.64
N ASP A 220 -6.71 -13.11 35.76
CA ASP A 220 -6.02 -13.66 36.93
C ASP A 220 -6.78 -14.81 37.63
N ASN A 221 -8.05 -15.08 37.26
CA ASN A 221 -8.90 -16.13 37.82
C ASN A 221 -9.59 -17.00 36.74
N ILE A 222 -8.97 -17.19 35.59
CA ILE A 222 -9.55 -18.01 34.52
C ILE A 222 -9.09 -19.46 34.66
N ASN A 223 -10.04 -20.34 34.89
CA ASN A 223 -9.83 -21.79 34.92
C ASN A 223 -9.91 -22.45 33.54
N THR A 224 -10.54 -21.78 32.58
CA THR A 224 -10.77 -22.32 31.23
C THR A 224 -10.63 -21.23 30.18
N VAL A 225 -9.90 -21.49 29.11
CA VAL A 225 -9.74 -20.60 27.95
C VAL A 225 -10.29 -21.29 26.71
N ILE A 226 -11.29 -20.68 26.06
CA ILE A 226 -11.85 -21.16 24.81
C ILE A 226 -11.18 -20.43 23.64
N LEU A 227 -10.42 -21.16 22.81
CA LEU A 227 -9.76 -20.64 21.63
C LEU A 227 -10.66 -20.86 20.39
N GLY A 228 -11.42 -19.83 20.03
CA GLY A 228 -12.32 -19.83 18.88
C GLY A 228 -13.79 -19.97 19.28
N MET A 229 -14.62 -19.05 18.79
CA MET A 229 -16.07 -19.00 19.03
C MET A 229 -16.86 -19.61 17.86
N GLY A 230 -16.39 -20.75 17.33
CA GLY A 230 -17.14 -21.58 16.40
C GLY A 230 -18.24 -22.39 17.13
N ARG A 231 -18.92 -23.28 16.41
CA ARG A 231 -20.02 -24.13 16.96
C ARG A 231 -19.65 -24.80 18.30
N VAL A 232 -18.42 -25.34 18.40
CA VAL A 232 -17.94 -26.02 19.61
C VAL A 232 -17.60 -25.04 20.71
N GLY A 233 -16.93 -23.92 20.35
CA GLY A 233 -16.53 -22.89 21.32
C GLY A 233 -17.74 -22.17 21.93
N THR A 234 -18.77 -21.89 21.14
CA THR A 234 -20.04 -21.31 21.64
C THR A 234 -20.76 -22.28 22.56
N GLY A 235 -20.88 -23.56 22.18
CA GLY A 235 -21.54 -24.56 23.03
C GLY A 235 -20.74 -24.93 24.30
N ALA A 236 -19.44 -24.62 24.37
CA ALA A 236 -18.67 -24.80 25.60
C ALA A 236 -18.72 -23.55 26.51
N TYR A 237 -19.16 -22.41 25.99
CA TYR A 237 -19.29 -21.14 26.72
C TYR A 237 -20.68 -21.07 27.42
N GLU A 238 -21.73 -21.63 26.82
CA GLU A 238 -23.08 -21.78 27.41
C GLU A 238 -23.12 -22.89 28.50
#